data_6cf3adfcc026d7352f3c14b2b3d70ac5
#
_entry.id   6cf3adfcc026d7352f3c14b2b3d70ac5
#
_cell.length_a   1.000
_cell.length_b   1.000
_cell.length_c   1.000
_cell.angle_alpha   90.00
_cell.angle_beta   90.00
_cell.angle_gamma   90.00
#
_symmetry.space_group_name_H-M   'P 1'
#
loop_
_entity.id
_entity.type
_entity.pdbx_description
1 polymer ?
#
loop_
_entity_poly.entity_id
_entity_poly.type
_entity_poly.pdbx_seq_one_letter_code
_entity_poly.pdbx_strand_id
1 'polypeptide(L)'
;MNFAKKDLTDRCACCTIVREKQKGLKHMTVKAVIWDLDGTLLNTLEDLAASTNAALEACGMPTRTIDEVRRFVGNGIGKLMERAVPQGRENLLFQKAYDAFVAHYGAHSRDHTRPYDGVMEMLDKLSAKGVKLAIVSNKIDFAVKELSRDYFPGRMQVAVGDDPSRRRKPAPDSVLEAMRQMGVTREETVYVGDSDVDVETARNAGVTCCAVSWGFRSVQCLKDAGATRIAATPEELLAMLEAL
;
A
#
# COMPACT_ATOMS: atom_id res chain seq x y z
N MET A 1 -72.26 28.50 -17.49
CA MET A 1 -71.75 27.84 -16.29
C MET A 1 -70.46 27.20 -16.65
N ASN A 2 -69.33 27.88 -16.36
CA ASN A 2 -67.95 27.40 -16.60
C ASN A 2 -67.40 26.90 -15.31
N PHE A 3 -67.08 25.59 -15.21
CA PHE A 3 -66.35 25.02 -14.11
C PHE A 3 -64.86 25.03 -14.47
N ALA A 4 -64.05 25.84 -13.74
CA ALA A 4 -62.62 25.86 -13.82
C ALA A 4 -62.03 24.60 -13.13
N LYS A 5 -61.17 23.85 -13.84
CA LYS A 5 -60.33 22.80 -13.28
C LYS A 5 -59.20 23.44 -12.51
N LYS A 6 -59.12 23.17 -11.21
CA LYS A 6 -57.99 23.46 -10.37
C LYS A 6 -56.89 22.41 -10.57
N ASP A 7 -55.73 22.82 -11.10
CA ASP A 7 -54.50 22.01 -11.10
C ASP A 7 -53.94 21.88 -9.68
N LEU A 8 -53.98 20.67 -9.14
CA LEU A 8 -53.23 20.29 -7.93
C LEU A 8 -51.87 19.79 -8.34
N THR A 9 -50.87 20.66 -8.31
CA THR A 9 -49.45 20.26 -8.27
C THR A 9 -48.89 20.56 -6.88
N ASP A 10 -49.30 19.78 -5.88
CA ASP A 10 -48.60 19.72 -4.61
C ASP A 10 -47.27 18.98 -4.82
N ARG A 11 -46.20 19.74 -5.05
CA ARG A 11 -44.83 19.24 -5.00
C ARG A 11 -44.48 18.96 -3.55
N CYS A 12 -44.49 17.69 -3.18
CA CYS A 12 -44.11 17.22 -1.87
C CYS A 12 -42.68 17.72 -1.53
N ALA A 13 -42.56 18.53 -0.48
CA ALA A 13 -41.29 19.05 0.04
C ALA A 13 -40.26 17.95 0.36
N CYS A 14 -40.76 16.73 0.61
CA CYS A 14 -39.92 15.57 0.87
C CYS A 14 -39.06 15.14 -0.36
N CYS A 15 -39.61 15.28 -1.58
CA CYS A 15 -38.87 14.95 -2.81
C CYS A 15 -37.78 15.96 -3.15
N THR A 16 -37.90 17.20 -2.71
CA THR A 16 -36.89 18.25 -2.91
C THR A 16 -35.69 18.03 -1.97
N ILE A 17 -35.93 17.65 -0.71
CA ILE A 17 -34.88 17.40 0.28
C ILE A 17 -34.04 16.15 -0.09
N VAL A 18 -34.68 15.11 -0.67
CA VAL A 18 -33.95 13.91 -1.11
C VAL A 18 -33.07 14.22 -2.34
N ARG A 19 -33.52 15.08 -3.27
CA ARG A 19 -32.74 15.50 -4.44
C ARG A 19 -31.58 16.44 -4.07
N GLU A 20 -31.68 17.27 -3.05
CA GLU A 20 -30.60 18.14 -2.58
C GLU A 20 -29.53 17.35 -1.83
N LYS A 21 -29.88 16.29 -1.08
CA LYS A 21 -28.88 15.40 -0.44
C LYS A 21 -28.07 14.58 -1.43
N GLN A 22 -28.55 14.34 -2.64
CA GLN A 22 -27.80 13.62 -3.70
C GLN A 22 -26.85 14.55 -4.50
N LYS A 23 -26.98 15.88 -4.40
CA LYS A 23 -26.07 16.83 -5.07
C LYS A 23 -24.73 17.05 -4.37
N GLY A 24 -24.47 16.41 -3.23
CA GLY A 24 -23.26 16.60 -2.41
C GLY A 24 -22.20 15.53 -2.49
N LEU A 25 -22.41 14.36 -3.11
CA LEU A 25 -21.35 13.41 -3.36
C LEU A 25 -20.59 13.84 -4.64
N LYS A 26 -19.50 14.58 -4.44
CA LYS A 26 -18.48 14.71 -5.50
C LYS A 26 -17.96 13.30 -5.76
N HIS A 27 -18.31 12.71 -6.90
CA HIS A 27 -17.66 11.50 -7.37
C HIS A 27 -16.17 11.80 -7.50
N MET A 28 -15.33 11.09 -6.76
CA MET A 28 -13.89 11.22 -6.86
C MET A 28 -13.48 10.60 -8.20
N THR A 29 -12.79 11.34 -9.05
CA THR A 29 -12.21 10.76 -10.25
C THR A 29 -10.79 10.33 -9.91
N VAL A 30 -10.56 9.03 -9.78
CA VAL A 30 -9.24 8.46 -9.51
C VAL A 30 -8.34 8.66 -10.73
N LYS A 31 -7.33 9.53 -10.59
CA LYS A 31 -6.30 9.76 -11.63
C LYS A 31 -4.97 9.12 -11.31
N ALA A 32 -4.74 8.77 -10.05
CA ALA A 32 -3.52 8.11 -9.64
C ALA A 32 -3.78 7.10 -8.52
N VAL A 33 -3.04 5.99 -8.57
CA VAL A 33 -2.97 5.02 -7.48
C VAL A 33 -1.51 4.87 -7.07
N ILE A 34 -1.25 5.08 -5.78
CA ILE A 34 0.06 4.88 -5.16
C ILE A 34 0.02 3.60 -4.35
N TRP A 35 0.95 2.70 -4.60
CA TRP A 35 0.99 1.35 -4.05
C TRP A 35 2.13 1.20 -3.06
N ASP A 36 1.90 0.52 -1.95
CA ASP A 36 3.00 -0.15 -1.27
C ASP A 36 3.52 -1.33 -2.12
N LEU A 37 4.69 -1.84 -1.81
CA LEU A 37 5.35 -2.89 -2.57
C LEU A 37 5.24 -4.25 -1.88
N ASP A 38 5.90 -4.39 -0.72
CA ASP A 38 6.05 -5.66 -0.01
C ASP A 38 4.74 -6.03 0.71
N GLY A 39 4.07 -7.10 0.28
CA GLY A 39 2.76 -7.51 0.81
C GLY A 39 1.56 -6.92 0.06
N THR A 40 1.79 -5.97 -0.84
CA THR A 40 0.72 -5.34 -1.62
C THR A 40 0.81 -5.71 -3.10
N LEU A 41 1.89 -5.34 -3.79
CA LEU A 41 2.13 -5.70 -5.18
C LEU A 41 2.93 -7.00 -5.31
N LEU A 42 3.93 -7.20 -4.44
CA LEU A 42 4.83 -8.34 -4.44
C LEU A 42 4.69 -9.16 -3.15
N ASN A 43 4.61 -10.47 -3.30
CA ASN A 43 4.84 -11.40 -2.18
C ASN A 43 6.36 -11.61 -2.04
N THR A 44 6.95 -10.92 -1.08
CA THR A 44 8.39 -10.94 -0.79
C THR A 44 8.70 -11.71 0.49
N LEU A 45 7.72 -12.35 1.11
CA LEU A 45 7.84 -12.90 2.46
C LEU A 45 8.86 -14.04 2.56
N GLU A 46 8.88 -14.92 1.57
CA GLU A 46 9.76 -16.09 1.57
C GLU A 46 11.24 -15.66 1.52
N ASP A 47 11.58 -14.71 0.65
CA ASP A 47 12.95 -14.19 0.51
C ASP A 47 13.39 -13.38 1.74
N LEU A 48 12.47 -12.62 2.34
CA LEU A 48 12.71 -11.93 3.61
C LEU A 48 12.96 -12.93 4.76
N ALA A 49 12.18 -14.01 4.83
CA ALA A 49 12.33 -15.04 5.85
C ALA A 49 13.64 -15.81 5.68
N ALA A 50 13.97 -16.23 4.45
CA ALA A 50 15.21 -16.91 4.14
C ALA A 50 16.43 -16.07 4.51
N SER A 51 16.42 -14.78 4.13
CA SER A 51 17.53 -13.86 4.43
C SER A 51 17.65 -13.54 5.93
N THR A 52 16.52 -13.42 6.63
CA THR A 52 16.50 -13.27 8.08
C THR A 52 17.16 -14.47 8.75
N ASN A 53 16.78 -15.68 8.36
CA ASN A 53 17.31 -16.90 8.95
C ASN A 53 18.78 -17.14 8.61
N ALA A 54 19.20 -16.90 7.38
CA ALA A 54 20.62 -16.95 7.00
C ALA A 54 21.49 -16.01 7.86
N ALA A 55 20.98 -14.79 8.12
CA ALA A 55 21.67 -13.84 8.96
C ALA A 55 21.77 -14.25 10.45
N LEU A 56 20.69 -14.84 10.98
CA LEU A 56 20.65 -15.35 12.35
C LEU A 56 21.58 -16.55 12.50
N GLU A 57 21.56 -17.50 11.58
CA GLU A 57 22.44 -18.68 11.57
C GLU A 57 23.91 -18.30 11.47
N ALA A 58 24.28 -17.32 10.65
CA ALA A 58 25.65 -16.78 10.54
C ALA A 58 26.17 -16.17 11.86
N CYS A 59 25.26 -15.87 12.78
CA CYS A 59 25.57 -15.35 14.12
C CYS A 59 25.32 -16.38 15.24
N GLY A 60 24.98 -17.65 14.92
CA GLY A 60 24.66 -18.70 15.90
C GLY A 60 23.39 -18.42 16.70
N MET A 61 22.45 -17.67 16.13
CA MET A 61 21.16 -17.32 16.75
C MET A 61 20.04 -18.25 16.28
N PRO A 62 18.98 -18.43 17.09
CA PRO A 62 17.81 -19.23 16.69
C PRO A 62 17.10 -18.59 15.49
N THR A 63 16.68 -19.42 14.54
CA THR A 63 15.88 -19.01 13.37
C THR A 63 14.47 -18.58 13.77
N ARG A 64 13.78 -17.93 12.84
CA ARG A 64 12.38 -17.48 12.97
C ARG A 64 11.49 -18.22 11.98
N THR A 65 10.28 -18.49 12.39
CA THR A 65 9.25 -19.01 11.48
C THR A 65 8.83 -17.92 10.48
N ILE A 66 8.28 -18.33 9.34
CA ILE A 66 7.77 -17.39 8.34
C ILE A 66 6.66 -16.49 8.91
N ASP A 67 5.85 -16.99 9.84
CA ASP A 67 4.79 -16.21 10.50
C ASP A 67 5.35 -15.18 11.50
N GLU A 68 6.47 -15.47 12.14
CA GLU A 68 7.18 -14.46 12.94
C GLU A 68 7.74 -13.37 12.04
N VAL A 69 8.42 -13.74 10.95
CA VAL A 69 8.97 -12.77 10.01
C VAL A 69 7.85 -11.92 9.38
N ARG A 70 6.71 -12.51 9.02
CA ARG A 70 5.53 -11.78 8.54
C ARG A 70 5.10 -10.67 9.52
N ARG A 71 5.12 -10.93 10.82
CA ARG A 71 4.78 -9.93 11.85
C ARG A 71 5.85 -8.85 12.01
N PHE A 72 7.11 -9.16 11.68
CA PHE A 72 8.24 -8.25 11.85
C PHE A 72 8.38 -7.24 10.70
N VAL A 73 7.92 -7.58 9.50
CA VAL A 73 7.99 -6.74 8.28
C VAL A 73 7.11 -5.48 8.40
N GLY A 74 7.41 -4.44 7.60
CA GLY A 74 6.58 -3.26 7.40
C GLY A 74 7.26 -1.92 7.75
N ASN A 75 8.28 -1.93 8.61
CA ASN A 75 8.97 -0.71 9.05
C ASN A 75 10.44 -0.65 8.59
N GLY A 76 10.77 -1.30 7.46
CA GLY A 76 12.12 -1.40 6.90
C GLY A 76 13.00 -2.46 7.58
N ILE A 77 14.15 -2.75 6.96
CA ILE A 77 15.09 -3.82 7.36
C ILE A 77 15.57 -3.66 8.81
N GLY A 78 15.85 -2.43 9.23
CA GLY A 78 16.35 -2.18 10.60
C GLY A 78 15.37 -2.65 11.68
N LYS A 79 14.06 -2.44 11.49
CA LYS A 79 13.04 -2.93 12.43
C LYS A 79 12.77 -4.42 12.28
N LEU A 80 12.85 -4.97 11.08
CA LEU A 80 12.78 -6.41 10.85
C LEU A 80 13.86 -7.13 11.67
N MET A 81 15.13 -6.72 11.53
CA MET A 81 16.25 -7.33 12.24
C MET A 81 16.21 -7.07 13.75
N GLU A 82 15.78 -5.87 14.19
CA GLU A 82 15.58 -5.56 15.60
C GLU A 82 14.58 -6.51 16.29
N ARG A 83 13.53 -6.91 15.56
CA ARG A 83 12.52 -7.86 16.06
C ARG A 83 12.96 -9.31 15.94
N ALA A 84 13.78 -9.65 14.96
CA ALA A 84 14.24 -11.00 14.70
C ALA A 84 15.40 -11.43 15.61
N VAL A 85 16.35 -10.52 15.86
CA VAL A 85 17.52 -10.77 16.70
C VAL A 85 17.12 -10.85 18.18
N PRO A 86 17.53 -11.89 18.94
CA PRO A 86 17.29 -11.93 20.38
C PRO A 86 17.86 -10.68 21.07
N GLN A 87 17.07 -10.05 21.94
CA GLN A 87 17.40 -8.77 22.62
C GLN A 87 17.50 -7.56 21.68
N GLY A 88 17.18 -7.72 20.38
CA GLY A 88 17.14 -6.63 19.42
C GLY A 88 18.49 -5.92 19.28
N ARG A 89 18.46 -4.58 19.35
CA ARG A 89 19.65 -3.74 19.17
C ARG A 89 20.66 -3.82 20.33
N GLU A 90 20.27 -4.37 21.48
CA GLU A 90 21.15 -4.56 22.63
C GLU A 90 22.06 -5.79 22.47
N ASN A 91 21.77 -6.66 21.52
CA ASN A 91 22.62 -7.80 21.21
C ASN A 91 23.93 -7.34 20.56
N LEU A 92 25.06 -7.76 21.12
CA LEU A 92 26.40 -7.39 20.63
C LEU A 92 26.66 -7.79 19.17
N LEU A 93 25.94 -8.80 18.68
CA LEU A 93 26.03 -9.27 17.29
C LEU A 93 24.97 -8.66 16.38
N PHE A 94 24.16 -7.70 16.86
CA PHE A 94 23.09 -7.10 16.06
C PHE A 94 23.60 -6.54 14.72
N GLN A 95 24.67 -5.75 14.75
CA GLN A 95 25.24 -5.16 13.54
C GLN A 95 25.74 -6.23 12.57
N LYS A 96 26.39 -7.27 13.07
CA LYS A 96 26.85 -8.39 12.25
C LYS A 96 25.67 -9.13 11.58
N ALA A 97 24.59 -9.39 12.31
CA ALA A 97 23.39 -10.00 11.76
C ALA A 97 22.70 -9.09 10.73
N TYR A 98 22.64 -7.79 10.99
CA TYR A 98 22.11 -6.81 10.04
C TYR A 98 22.89 -6.80 8.72
N ASP A 99 24.22 -6.75 8.79
CA ASP A 99 25.08 -6.73 7.60
C ASP A 99 24.99 -8.06 6.82
N ALA A 100 24.90 -9.20 7.52
CA ALA A 100 24.68 -10.51 6.92
C ALA A 100 23.32 -10.58 6.21
N PHE A 101 22.25 -10.01 6.80
CA PHE A 101 20.97 -9.89 6.17
C PHE A 101 21.06 -9.07 4.88
N VAL A 102 21.68 -7.89 4.93
CA VAL A 102 21.80 -7.01 3.76
C VAL A 102 22.54 -7.70 2.62
N ALA A 103 23.65 -8.40 2.94
CA ALA A 103 24.43 -9.13 1.96
C ALA A 103 23.61 -10.28 1.32
N HIS A 104 22.94 -11.10 2.15
CA HIS A 104 22.14 -12.23 1.67
C HIS A 104 20.92 -11.75 0.87
N TYR A 105 20.16 -10.80 1.41
CA TYR A 105 18.95 -10.28 0.74
C TYR A 105 19.29 -9.58 -0.58
N GLY A 106 20.44 -8.91 -0.66
CA GLY A 106 20.92 -8.31 -1.90
C GLY A 106 21.11 -9.32 -3.05
N ALA A 107 21.54 -10.54 -2.73
CA ALA A 107 21.73 -11.63 -3.69
C ALA A 107 20.45 -12.46 -3.95
N HIS A 108 19.59 -12.61 -2.94
CA HIS A 108 18.48 -13.57 -2.89
C HIS A 108 17.08 -12.96 -2.79
N SER A 109 16.94 -11.65 -3.02
CA SER A 109 15.65 -10.95 -2.91
C SER A 109 14.64 -11.25 -4.01
N ARG A 110 14.97 -12.13 -4.94
CA ARG A 110 14.15 -12.47 -6.14
C ARG A 110 13.99 -13.97 -6.34
N ASP A 111 14.44 -14.80 -5.39
CA ASP A 111 14.41 -16.26 -5.55
C ASP A 111 12.96 -16.78 -5.51
N HIS A 112 12.11 -16.19 -4.66
CA HIS A 112 10.71 -16.54 -4.50
C HIS A 112 9.76 -15.34 -4.64
N THR A 113 10.29 -14.12 -4.70
CA THR A 113 9.49 -12.90 -4.87
C THR A 113 8.73 -12.93 -6.20
N ARG A 114 7.42 -12.65 -6.14
CA ARG A 114 6.53 -12.62 -7.31
C ARG A 114 5.35 -11.66 -7.07
N PRO A 115 4.76 -11.09 -8.13
CA PRO A 115 3.48 -10.40 -8.00
C PRO A 115 2.41 -11.32 -7.41
N TYR A 116 1.49 -10.76 -6.61
CA TYR A 116 0.30 -11.51 -6.21
C TYR A 116 -0.57 -11.81 -7.44
N ASP A 117 -1.30 -12.92 -7.38
CA ASP A 117 -2.20 -13.35 -8.46
C ASP A 117 -3.23 -12.24 -8.76
N GLY A 118 -3.45 -11.94 -10.03
CA GLY A 118 -4.39 -10.90 -10.50
C GLY A 118 -3.87 -9.46 -10.43
N VAL A 119 -2.73 -9.19 -9.77
CA VAL A 119 -2.17 -7.82 -9.65
C VAL A 119 -1.78 -7.27 -11.02
N MET A 120 -1.14 -8.07 -11.86
CA MET A 120 -0.68 -7.60 -13.17
C MET A 120 -1.84 -7.20 -14.06
N GLU A 121 -2.90 -8.00 -14.13
CA GLU A 121 -4.12 -7.73 -14.89
C GLU A 121 -4.84 -6.47 -14.37
N MET A 122 -4.87 -6.29 -13.06
CA MET A 122 -5.44 -5.08 -12.44
C MET A 122 -4.66 -3.83 -12.83
N LEU A 123 -3.32 -3.85 -12.75
CA LEU A 123 -2.46 -2.73 -13.14
C LEU A 123 -2.61 -2.39 -14.63
N ASP A 124 -2.72 -3.40 -15.51
CA ASP A 124 -2.94 -3.20 -16.94
C ASP A 124 -4.29 -2.53 -17.21
N LYS A 125 -5.36 -2.95 -16.52
CA LYS A 125 -6.69 -2.33 -16.63
C LYS A 125 -6.68 -0.87 -16.17
N LEU A 126 -6.00 -0.55 -15.06
CA LEU A 126 -5.87 0.82 -14.56
C LEU A 126 -5.06 1.68 -15.55
N SER A 127 -3.94 1.16 -16.06
CA SER A 127 -3.12 1.85 -17.05
C SER A 127 -3.88 2.14 -18.34
N ALA A 128 -4.67 1.18 -18.83
CA ALA A 128 -5.51 1.34 -20.03
C ALA A 128 -6.57 2.44 -19.87
N LYS A 129 -6.99 2.74 -18.62
CA LYS A 129 -7.91 3.85 -18.29
C LYS A 129 -7.19 5.18 -18.08
N GLY A 130 -5.87 5.23 -18.28
CA GLY A 130 -5.06 6.43 -18.09
C GLY A 130 -4.76 6.78 -16.63
N VAL A 131 -4.99 5.85 -15.69
CA VAL A 131 -4.65 6.04 -14.27
C VAL A 131 -3.14 5.94 -14.12
N LYS A 132 -2.56 6.93 -13.46
CA LYS A 132 -1.12 6.98 -13.16
C LYS A 132 -0.82 6.05 -11.99
N LEU A 133 0.26 5.28 -12.09
CA LEU A 133 0.65 4.31 -11.07
C LEU A 133 2.01 4.67 -10.48
N ALA A 134 2.12 4.60 -9.17
CA ALA A 134 3.38 4.82 -8.46
C ALA A 134 3.58 3.80 -7.33
N ILE A 135 4.83 3.55 -6.96
CA ILE A 135 5.20 2.75 -5.80
C ILE A 135 5.79 3.68 -4.72
N VAL A 136 5.36 3.48 -3.46
CA VAL A 136 5.94 4.12 -2.27
C VAL A 136 6.15 3.08 -1.19
N SER A 137 7.40 2.80 -0.83
CA SER A 137 7.75 1.72 0.11
C SER A 137 8.78 2.16 1.15
N ASN A 138 8.77 1.52 2.33
CA ASN A 138 9.84 1.62 3.34
C ASN A 138 11.09 0.77 3.02
N LYS A 139 11.09 0.10 1.87
CA LYS A 139 12.26 -0.57 1.31
C LYS A 139 13.24 0.48 0.76
N ILE A 140 14.54 0.21 0.83
CA ILE A 140 15.58 1.12 0.33
C ILE A 140 15.34 1.51 -1.15
N ASP A 141 15.54 2.77 -1.47
CA ASP A 141 15.09 3.40 -2.72
C ASP A 141 15.63 2.71 -3.98
N PHE A 142 16.91 2.35 -4.02
CA PHE A 142 17.46 1.67 -5.19
C PHE A 142 16.78 0.31 -5.44
N ALA A 143 16.48 -0.46 -4.37
CA ALA A 143 15.83 -1.76 -4.49
C ALA A 143 14.38 -1.64 -4.95
N VAL A 144 13.65 -0.59 -4.50
CA VAL A 144 12.30 -0.29 -5.01
C VAL A 144 12.33 -0.01 -6.50
N LYS A 145 13.28 0.79 -6.96
CA LYS A 145 13.45 1.13 -8.39
C LYS A 145 13.82 -0.08 -9.25
N GLU A 146 14.69 -0.96 -8.73
CA GLU A 146 15.04 -2.21 -9.41
C GLU A 146 13.83 -3.14 -9.52
N LEU A 147 13.14 -3.42 -8.41
CA LEU A 147 11.96 -4.28 -8.41
C LEU A 147 10.83 -3.69 -9.28
N SER A 148 10.65 -2.36 -9.25
CA SER A 148 9.69 -1.68 -10.11
C SER A 148 9.99 -1.91 -11.59
N ARG A 149 11.24 -1.80 -12.00
CA ARG A 149 11.67 -2.02 -13.39
C ARG A 149 11.52 -3.49 -13.80
N ASP A 150 11.88 -4.42 -12.91
CA ASP A 150 11.96 -5.84 -13.24
C ASP A 150 10.58 -6.50 -13.25
N TYR A 151 9.70 -6.17 -12.28
CA TYR A 151 8.36 -6.79 -12.17
C TYR A 151 7.25 -5.99 -12.87
N PHE A 152 7.41 -4.67 -13.00
CA PHE A 152 6.37 -3.78 -13.55
C PHE A 152 6.90 -2.90 -14.70
N PRO A 153 7.58 -3.46 -15.70
CA PRO A 153 8.21 -2.68 -16.77
C PRO A 153 7.18 -1.79 -17.49
N GLY A 154 7.47 -0.48 -17.54
CA GLY A 154 6.63 0.51 -18.22
C GLY A 154 5.29 0.86 -17.54
N ARG A 155 4.94 0.25 -16.40
CA ARG A 155 3.66 0.48 -15.71
C ARG A 155 3.73 1.59 -14.67
N MET A 156 4.83 1.67 -13.94
CA MET A 156 5.00 2.65 -12.86
C MET A 156 5.66 3.93 -13.39
N GLN A 157 4.97 5.07 -13.24
CA GLN A 157 5.54 6.38 -13.58
C GLN A 157 6.55 6.84 -12.54
N VAL A 158 6.34 6.45 -11.28
CA VAL A 158 7.17 6.85 -10.14
C VAL A 158 7.40 5.66 -9.22
N ALA A 159 8.63 5.53 -8.72
CA ALA A 159 8.98 4.56 -7.69
C ALA A 159 9.86 5.27 -6.64
N VAL A 160 9.35 5.34 -5.40
CA VAL A 160 9.97 6.03 -4.27
C VAL A 160 10.16 5.04 -3.13
N GLY A 161 11.39 4.84 -2.74
CA GLY A 161 11.77 4.04 -1.57
C GLY A 161 12.20 4.89 -0.38
N ASP A 162 12.74 4.21 0.62
CA ASP A 162 13.36 4.84 1.78
C ASP A 162 14.68 5.51 1.38
N ASP A 163 14.78 6.78 1.73
CA ASP A 163 15.95 7.63 1.47
C ASP A 163 16.18 8.56 2.66
N PRO A 164 17.42 8.76 3.13
CA PRO A 164 17.72 9.58 4.30
C PRO A 164 17.21 11.04 4.24
N SER A 165 16.94 11.56 3.03
CA SER A 165 16.42 12.91 2.84
C SER A 165 14.92 13.05 3.17
N ARG A 166 14.22 11.94 3.38
CA ARG A 166 12.78 11.89 3.63
C ARG A 166 12.46 11.05 4.87
N ARG A 167 11.41 11.42 5.59
CA ARG A 167 10.89 10.59 6.68
C ARG A 167 10.17 9.38 6.10
N ARG A 168 10.42 8.22 6.70
CA ARG A 168 9.77 6.95 6.33
C ARG A 168 8.27 6.96 6.60
N LYS A 169 7.51 6.12 5.88
CA LYS A 169 6.13 5.80 6.26
C LYS A 169 6.09 5.41 7.75
N PRO A 170 5.12 5.91 8.54
CA PRO A 170 3.87 6.55 8.12
C PRO A 170 3.95 8.07 7.84
N ALA A 171 5.13 8.70 7.80
CA ALA A 171 5.23 10.07 7.33
C ALA A 171 4.77 10.18 5.87
N PRO A 172 4.11 11.28 5.47
CA PRO A 172 3.52 11.42 4.14
C PRO A 172 4.52 11.79 3.05
N ASP A 173 5.77 12.04 3.41
CA ASP A 173 6.79 12.67 2.55
C ASP A 173 6.93 11.99 1.18
N SER A 174 7.06 10.65 1.16
CA SER A 174 7.21 9.88 -0.09
C SER A 174 5.94 9.85 -0.94
N VAL A 175 4.75 9.86 -0.31
CA VAL A 175 3.46 9.94 -1.02
C VAL A 175 3.31 11.30 -1.67
N LEU A 176 3.59 12.39 -0.94
CA LEU A 176 3.52 13.75 -1.47
C LEU A 176 4.53 13.97 -2.60
N GLU A 177 5.72 13.39 -2.49
CA GLU A 177 6.73 13.43 -3.55
C GLU A 177 6.27 12.67 -4.81
N ALA A 178 5.69 11.47 -4.66
CA ALA A 178 5.13 10.71 -5.77
C ALA A 178 4.00 11.48 -6.46
N MET A 179 3.09 12.08 -5.69
CA MET A 179 2.01 12.93 -6.22
C MET A 179 2.54 14.13 -7.00
N ARG A 180 3.56 14.81 -6.46
CA ARG A 180 4.21 15.95 -7.13
C ARG A 180 4.81 15.54 -8.48
N GLN A 181 5.51 14.41 -8.54
CA GLN A 181 6.09 13.89 -9.78
C GLN A 181 5.02 13.49 -10.80
N MET A 182 3.91 12.93 -10.35
CA MET A 182 2.79 12.57 -11.22
C MET A 182 1.91 13.76 -11.60
N GLY A 183 2.02 14.91 -10.94
CA GLY A 183 1.17 16.09 -11.18
C GLY A 183 -0.31 15.83 -10.86
N VAL A 184 -0.60 15.23 -9.69
CA VAL A 184 -1.95 14.90 -9.22
C VAL A 184 -2.23 15.50 -7.85
N THR A 185 -3.52 15.74 -7.55
CA THR A 185 -3.97 16.25 -6.24
C THR A 185 -4.34 15.11 -5.29
N ARG A 186 -4.59 15.45 -4.01
CA ARG A 186 -5.03 14.47 -2.99
C ARG A 186 -6.38 13.87 -3.32
N GLU A 187 -7.30 14.68 -3.83
CA GLU A 187 -8.66 14.30 -4.21
C GLU A 187 -8.69 13.38 -5.45
N GLU A 188 -7.59 13.31 -6.18
CA GLU A 188 -7.42 12.47 -7.37
C GLU A 188 -6.61 11.21 -7.11
N THR A 189 -6.10 11.05 -5.87
CA THR A 189 -5.14 10.01 -5.50
C THR A 189 -5.71 9.02 -4.50
N VAL A 190 -5.51 7.73 -4.78
CA VAL A 190 -5.74 6.64 -3.83
C VAL A 190 -4.40 6.03 -3.43
N TYR A 191 -4.25 5.73 -2.16
CA TYR A 191 -3.13 4.96 -1.63
C TYR A 191 -3.59 3.53 -1.32
N VAL A 192 -2.82 2.54 -1.73
CA VAL A 192 -3.12 1.11 -1.52
C VAL A 192 -1.97 0.46 -0.76
N GLY A 193 -2.30 -0.28 0.29
CA GLY A 193 -1.33 -1.01 1.09
C GLY A 193 -1.98 -2.09 1.96
N ASP A 194 -1.15 -2.96 2.56
CA ASP A 194 -1.60 -4.13 3.32
C ASP A 194 -1.37 -4.03 4.83
N SER A 195 -0.92 -2.86 5.32
CA SER A 195 -0.50 -2.71 6.71
C SER A 195 -1.14 -1.51 7.42
N ASP A 196 -1.07 -1.54 8.75
CA ASP A 196 -1.37 -0.41 9.64
C ASP A 196 -0.57 0.84 9.28
N VAL A 197 0.71 0.67 8.92
CA VAL A 197 1.59 1.75 8.46
C VAL A 197 1.04 2.42 7.20
N ASP A 198 0.47 1.67 6.27
CA ASP A 198 -0.10 2.19 5.03
C ASP A 198 -1.37 2.99 5.26
N VAL A 199 -2.26 2.48 6.12
CA VAL A 199 -3.48 3.19 6.53
C VAL A 199 -3.13 4.53 7.17
N GLU A 200 -2.13 4.54 8.05
CA GLU A 200 -1.66 5.76 8.69
C GLU A 200 -0.96 6.70 7.69
N THR A 201 -0.17 6.17 6.76
CA THR A 201 0.48 6.95 5.69
C THR A 201 -0.54 7.68 4.83
N ALA A 202 -1.58 6.99 4.37
CA ALA A 202 -2.65 7.58 3.57
C ALA A 202 -3.37 8.70 4.34
N ARG A 203 -3.68 8.47 5.61
CA ARG A 203 -4.30 9.47 6.51
C ARG A 203 -3.40 10.70 6.66
N ASN A 204 -2.11 10.51 6.92
CA ASN A 204 -1.14 11.60 7.08
C ASN A 204 -0.91 12.38 5.78
N ALA A 205 -0.98 11.71 4.63
CA ALA A 205 -0.92 12.35 3.31
C ALA A 205 -2.23 13.05 2.92
N GLY A 206 -3.34 12.76 3.59
CA GLY A 206 -4.66 13.29 3.27
C GLY A 206 -5.24 12.73 1.96
N VAL A 207 -4.93 11.47 1.64
CA VAL A 207 -5.44 10.77 0.45
C VAL A 207 -6.39 9.63 0.85
N THR A 208 -7.25 9.20 -0.08
CA THR A 208 -8.11 8.03 0.15
C THR A 208 -7.27 6.78 0.30
N CYS A 209 -7.59 5.95 1.31
CA CYS A 209 -6.96 4.65 1.54
C CYS A 209 -7.89 3.51 1.08
N CYS A 210 -7.34 2.58 0.31
CA CYS A 210 -7.89 1.24 0.12
C CYS A 210 -6.88 0.23 0.64
N ALA A 211 -7.23 -0.50 1.69
CA ALA A 211 -6.37 -1.55 2.22
C ALA A 211 -6.61 -2.87 1.48
N VAL A 212 -5.61 -3.75 1.50
CA VAL A 212 -5.70 -5.09 0.92
C VAL A 212 -5.42 -6.15 1.98
N SER A 213 -6.14 -7.27 1.92
CA SER A 213 -6.05 -8.32 2.96
C SER A 213 -5.30 -9.58 2.53
N TRP A 214 -4.76 -9.61 1.32
CA TRP A 214 -3.90 -10.70 0.85
C TRP A 214 -2.44 -10.58 1.30
N GLY A 215 -2.07 -9.46 1.93
CA GLY A 215 -0.70 -9.16 2.37
C GLY A 215 -0.34 -9.73 3.74
N PHE A 216 0.45 -8.97 4.49
CA PHE A 216 1.08 -9.45 5.73
C PHE A 216 0.25 -9.21 6.98
N ARG A 217 -0.71 -8.27 6.99
CA ARG A 217 -1.54 -7.96 8.16
C ARG A 217 -2.92 -8.57 8.06
N SER A 218 -3.49 -8.91 9.20
CA SER A 218 -4.86 -9.40 9.27
C SER A 218 -5.87 -8.28 9.02
N VAL A 219 -7.07 -8.65 8.56
CA VAL A 219 -8.21 -7.72 8.39
C VAL A 219 -8.50 -6.96 9.69
N GLN A 220 -8.35 -7.62 10.85
CA GLN A 220 -8.57 -6.96 12.15
C GLN A 220 -7.54 -5.85 12.38
N CYS A 221 -6.26 -6.09 12.12
CA CYS A 221 -5.21 -5.08 12.23
C CYS A 221 -5.49 -3.87 11.34
N LEU A 222 -5.94 -4.10 10.09
CA LEU A 222 -6.31 -3.03 9.17
C LEU A 222 -7.50 -2.21 9.68
N LYS A 223 -8.52 -2.88 10.23
CA LYS A 223 -9.68 -2.21 10.83
C LYS A 223 -9.29 -1.39 12.06
N ASP A 224 -8.46 -1.94 12.93
CA ASP A 224 -7.97 -1.26 14.14
C ASP A 224 -7.14 -0.01 13.79
N ALA A 225 -6.41 -0.04 12.66
CA ALA A 225 -5.72 1.12 12.11
C ALA A 225 -6.66 2.17 11.50
N GLY A 226 -7.95 1.84 11.29
CA GLY A 226 -8.97 2.74 10.76
C GLY A 226 -9.26 2.55 9.26
N ALA A 227 -8.86 1.44 8.65
CA ALA A 227 -9.23 1.14 7.27
C ALA A 227 -10.75 0.91 7.14
N THR A 228 -11.39 1.66 6.25
CA THR A 228 -12.84 1.57 5.96
C THR A 228 -13.12 0.87 4.63
N ARG A 229 -12.10 0.76 3.77
CA ARG A 229 -12.15 0.08 2.47
C ARG A 229 -11.08 -0.99 2.47
N ILE A 230 -11.50 -2.26 2.47
CA ILE A 230 -10.60 -3.42 2.52
C ILE A 230 -11.04 -4.39 1.42
N ALA A 231 -10.16 -4.64 0.46
CA ALA A 231 -10.37 -5.59 -0.62
C ALA A 231 -9.67 -6.92 -0.31
N ALA A 232 -10.31 -8.04 -0.61
CA ALA A 232 -9.73 -9.37 -0.44
C ALA A 232 -9.04 -9.88 -1.72
N THR A 233 -9.38 -9.32 -2.87
CA THR A 233 -8.79 -9.70 -4.16
C THR A 233 -8.50 -8.47 -5.03
N PRO A 234 -7.61 -8.57 -6.02
CA PRO A 234 -7.37 -7.50 -6.99
C PRO A 234 -8.62 -7.08 -7.77
N GLU A 235 -9.54 -8.01 -8.05
CA GLU A 235 -10.80 -7.72 -8.73
C GLU A 235 -11.72 -6.86 -7.85
N GLU A 236 -11.83 -7.18 -6.56
CA GLU A 236 -12.59 -6.37 -5.59
C GLU A 236 -11.99 -4.97 -5.46
N LEU A 237 -10.64 -4.90 -5.41
CA LEU A 237 -9.95 -3.61 -5.33
C LEU A 237 -10.21 -2.77 -6.60
N LEU A 238 -10.12 -3.38 -7.79
CA LEU A 238 -10.40 -2.68 -9.04
C LEU A 238 -11.83 -2.12 -9.06
N ALA A 239 -12.82 -2.94 -8.70
CA ALA A 239 -14.22 -2.49 -8.61
C ALA A 239 -14.40 -1.35 -7.58
N MET A 240 -13.69 -1.43 -6.46
CA MET A 240 -13.70 -0.39 -5.43
C MET A 240 -13.09 0.94 -5.92
N LEU A 241 -11.97 0.87 -6.68
CA LEU A 241 -11.32 2.05 -7.27
C LEU A 241 -12.19 2.70 -8.36
N GLU A 242 -12.95 1.90 -9.13
CA GLU A 242 -13.86 2.39 -10.16
C GLU A 242 -15.14 3.02 -9.60
N ALA A 243 -15.49 2.70 -8.37
CA ALA A 243 -16.67 3.23 -7.68
C ALA A 243 -16.41 4.55 -6.91
N LEU A 244 -15.13 5.02 -6.84
CA LEU A 244 -14.75 6.27 -6.20
C LEU A 244 -14.92 7.46 -7.12
#